data_adc590a906129e1e2c90f54ca13c6426
#
_entry.id   adc590a906129e1e2c90f54ca13c6426
#
_cell.length_a   1.000
_cell.length_b   1.000
_cell.length_c   1.000
_cell.angle_alpha   90.00
_cell.angle_beta   90.00
_cell.angle_gamma   90.00
#
_symmetry.space_group_name_H-M   'P 1'
#
loop_
_entity.id
_entity.type
_entity.pdbx_description
1 polymer ?
#
loop_
_entity_poly.entity_id
_entity_poly.type
_entity_poly.pdbx_seq_one_letter_code
_entity_poly.pdbx_strand_id
1 'polypeptide(L)'
;MKTSIGKYLFLIVCFIFWLFLALFSSKLIVDNLTSGHHYSNAIFQLHYLKNTGAAFSLLQNAREFLIIVSIVAIVMLFLYVHDHIKNIHLISISFISLLCAGIAANCHERIVFGYVRDYIQLNFINF
;
A
#
# COMPACT_ATOMS: atom_id res chain seq x y z
N MET A 1 -24.31 -13.26 5.15
CA MET A 1 -23.82 -13.65 5.71
C MET A 1 -23.80 -12.97 6.65
N LYS A 2 -24.09 -12.39 6.97
CA LYS A 2 -22.85 -12.84 7.37
C LYS A 2 -22.63 -12.37 8.72
N THR A 3 -22.27 -13.31 9.58
CA THR A 3 -21.97 -13.01 10.97
C THR A 3 -20.86 -11.98 11.05
N SER A 4 -20.80 -11.23 12.14
CA SER A 4 -19.71 -10.29 12.37
C SER A 4 -18.35 -10.99 12.36
N ILE A 5 -18.29 -12.19 12.93
CA ILE A 5 -17.06 -13.01 12.94
C ILE A 5 -16.60 -13.30 11.51
N GLY A 6 -17.55 -13.69 10.63
CA GLY A 6 -17.23 -13.96 9.24
C GLY A 6 -16.67 -12.74 8.52
N LYS A 7 -17.20 -11.55 8.84
CA LYS A 7 -16.71 -10.29 8.25
C LYS A 7 -15.31 -9.96 8.75
N TYR A 8 -15.00 -10.17 10.03
CA TYR A 8 -13.65 -9.98 10.55
C TYR A 8 -12.67 -10.95 9.90
N LEU A 9 -13.04 -12.21 9.76
CA LEU A 9 -12.20 -13.20 9.09
C LEU A 9 -11.95 -12.81 7.63
N PHE A 10 -12.98 -12.34 6.93
CA PHE A 10 -12.85 -11.86 5.55
C PHE A 10 -11.91 -10.67 5.47
N LEU A 11 -12.01 -9.72 6.41
CA LEU A 11 -11.10 -8.57 6.50
C LEU A 11 -9.64 -9.02 6.62
N ILE A 12 -9.37 -9.95 7.54
CA ILE A 12 -8.02 -10.43 7.80
C ILE A 12 -7.47 -11.18 6.59
N VAL A 13 -8.25 -12.08 6.00
CA VAL A 13 -7.82 -12.86 4.84
C VAL A 13 -7.54 -11.94 3.64
N CYS A 14 -8.42 -10.98 3.37
CA CYS A 14 -8.21 -10.02 2.30
C CYS A 14 -6.96 -9.16 2.55
N PHE A 15 -6.76 -8.71 3.80
CA PHE A 15 -5.58 -7.92 4.16
C PHE A 15 -4.29 -8.70 3.90
N ILE A 16 -4.21 -9.93 4.36
CA ILE A 16 -3.04 -10.79 4.17
C ILE A 16 -2.81 -11.04 2.67
N PHE A 17 -3.86 -11.33 1.92
CA PHE A 17 -3.78 -11.57 0.49
C PHE A 17 -3.21 -10.35 -0.26
N TRP A 18 -3.79 -9.18 0.00
CA TRP A 18 -3.35 -7.95 -0.68
C TRP A 18 -1.95 -7.53 -0.24
N LEU A 19 -1.61 -7.72 1.03
CA LEU A 19 -0.27 -7.41 1.53
C LEU A 19 0.79 -8.30 0.87
N PHE A 20 0.53 -9.61 0.82
CA PHE A 20 1.42 -10.54 0.15
C PHE A 20 1.61 -10.16 -1.33
N LEU A 21 0.50 -9.88 -2.01
CA LEU A 21 0.54 -9.52 -3.43
C LEU A 21 1.33 -8.21 -3.63
N ALA A 22 1.13 -7.22 -2.78
CA ALA A 22 1.84 -5.94 -2.86
C ALA A 22 3.34 -6.12 -2.66
N LEU A 23 3.76 -6.85 -1.62
CA LEU A 23 5.18 -7.05 -1.33
C LEU A 23 5.86 -7.92 -2.38
N PHE A 24 5.20 -8.98 -2.83
CA PHE A 24 5.76 -9.89 -3.82
C PHE A 24 5.89 -9.22 -5.19
N SER A 25 4.84 -8.53 -5.65
CA SER A 25 4.89 -7.84 -6.94
C SER A 25 5.90 -6.70 -6.94
N SER A 26 5.99 -5.95 -5.85
CA SER A 26 6.98 -4.89 -5.70
C SER A 26 8.40 -5.44 -5.80
N LYS A 27 8.67 -6.54 -5.11
CA LYS A 27 9.99 -7.19 -5.19
C LYS A 27 10.33 -7.61 -6.61
N LEU A 28 9.40 -8.27 -7.30
CA LEU A 28 9.62 -8.71 -8.68
C LEU A 28 9.89 -7.54 -9.62
N ILE A 29 9.09 -6.49 -9.53
CA ILE A 29 9.22 -5.33 -10.42
C ILE A 29 10.52 -4.59 -10.14
N VAL A 30 10.84 -4.34 -8.88
CA VAL A 30 12.06 -3.62 -8.51
C VAL A 30 13.30 -4.42 -8.89
N ASP A 31 13.31 -5.74 -8.66
CA ASP A 31 14.43 -6.58 -9.05
C ASP A 31 14.66 -6.56 -10.56
N ASN A 32 13.60 -6.57 -11.36
CA ASN A 32 13.71 -6.48 -12.82
C ASN A 32 14.22 -5.10 -13.26
N LEU A 33 13.73 -4.02 -12.65
CA LEU A 33 14.18 -2.67 -13.01
C LEU A 33 15.65 -2.44 -12.63
N THR A 34 16.08 -2.94 -11.48
CA THR A 34 17.46 -2.78 -11.04
C THR A 34 18.43 -3.68 -11.83
N SER A 35 17.95 -4.74 -12.48
CA SER A 35 18.77 -5.58 -13.35
C SER A 35 18.81 -5.10 -14.81
N GLY A 36 18.23 -3.94 -15.12
CA GLY A 36 18.35 -3.29 -16.42
C GLY A 36 17.17 -3.44 -17.36
N HIS A 37 16.09 -4.07 -16.93
CA HIS A 37 14.88 -4.15 -17.74
C HIS A 37 14.11 -2.84 -17.65
N HIS A 38 13.49 -2.44 -18.77
CA HIS A 38 12.72 -1.21 -18.87
C HIS A 38 11.37 -1.47 -19.50
N TYR A 39 10.38 -0.69 -19.10
CA TYR A 39 9.07 -0.70 -19.71
C TYR A 39 8.53 0.72 -19.77
N SER A 40 8.00 1.12 -20.92
CA SER A 40 7.32 2.41 -21.05
C SER A 40 6.24 2.34 -22.13
N ASN A 41 5.22 3.17 -21.97
CA ASN A 41 4.19 3.38 -22.98
C ASN A 41 3.76 4.86 -22.97
N ALA A 42 2.68 5.21 -23.70
CA ALA A 42 2.24 6.58 -23.83
C ALA A 42 1.73 7.18 -22.51
N ILE A 43 1.30 6.36 -21.55
CA ILE A 43 0.65 6.81 -20.32
C ILE A 43 1.62 6.78 -19.14
N PHE A 44 2.41 5.71 -19.00
CA PHE A 44 3.31 5.55 -17.86
C PHE A 44 4.59 4.81 -18.27
N GLN A 45 5.57 4.87 -17.39
CA GLN A 45 6.79 4.07 -17.50
C GLN A 45 7.12 3.46 -16.15
N LEU A 46 7.80 2.31 -16.17
CA LEU A 46 8.31 1.69 -14.96
C LEU A 46 9.77 2.16 -14.77
N HIS A 47 9.98 2.82 -13.65
CA HIS A 47 11.24 3.45 -13.34
C HIS A 47 11.50 3.39 -11.83
N TYR A 48 12.65 2.85 -11.44
CA TYR A 48 12.98 2.72 -10.03
C TYR A 48 13.34 4.08 -9.44
N LEU A 49 12.67 4.43 -8.34
CA LEU A 49 12.92 5.68 -7.64
C LEU A 49 12.80 5.46 -6.13
N LYS A 50 13.76 5.98 -5.39
CA LYS A 50 13.72 5.97 -3.93
C LYS A 50 12.92 7.18 -3.47
N ASN A 51 11.79 6.93 -2.79
CA ASN A 51 10.94 7.99 -2.26
C ASN A 51 11.08 8.06 -0.74
N THR A 52 11.72 9.10 -0.24
CA THR A 52 11.89 9.33 1.20
C THR A 52 10.71 10.05 1.84
N GLY A 53 9.74 10.51 1.04
CA GLY A 53 8.56 11.22 1.51
C GLY A 53 7.27 10.48 1.25
N ALA A 54 6.19 11.24 1.09
CA ALA A 54 4.87 10.74 0.74
C ALA A 54 4.64 10.84 -0.77
N ALA A 55 3.40 10.70 -1.21
CA ALA A 55 3.03 10.85 -2.61
C ALA A 55 3.49 12.22 -3.14
N PHE A 56 3.92 12.25 -4.42
CA PHE A 56 4.44 13.45 -5.09
C PHE A 56 5.65 14.06 -4.39
N SER A 57 6.43 13.22 -3.70
CA SER A 57 7.65 13.62 -2.99
C SER A 57 7.42 14.66 -1.88
N LEU A 58 6.22 14.67 -1.30
CA LEU A 58 5.93 15.51 -0.15
C LEU A 58 6.58 14.93 1.11
N LEU A 59 6.91 15.80 2.07
CA LEU A 59 7.47 15.42 3.37
C LEU A 59 8.73 14.55 3.23
N GLN A 60 9.66 14.99 2.39
CA GLN A 60 10.93 14.28 2.21
C GLN A 60 11.68 14.16 3.54
N ASN A 61 12.29 12.99 3.75
CA ASN A 61 13.07 12.66 4.95
C ASN A 61 12.27 12.65 6.25
N ALA A 62 10.94 12.53 6.18
CA ALA A 62 10.06 12.45 7.35
C ALA A 62 9.67 10.99 7.66
N ARG A 63 10.65 10.07 7.63
CA ARG A 63 10.43 8.62 7.76
C ARG A 63 9.63 8.25 9.00
N GLU A 64 10.07 8.69 10.18
CA GLU A 64 9.42 8.34 11.44
C GLU A 64 7.99 8.87 11.51
N PHE A 65 7.81 10.11 11.07
CA PHE A 65 6.47 10.72 11.01
C PHE A 65 5.54 9.93 10.09
N LEU A 66 6.03 9.54 8.91
CA LEU A 66 5.23 8.78 7.94
C LEU A 66 4.92 7.37 8.43
N ILE A 67 5.82 6.74 9.18
CA ILE A 67 5.55 5.44 9.81
C ILE A 67 4.41 5.58 10.83
N ILE A 68 4.47 6.60 11.69
CA ILE A 68 3.45 6.84 12.71
C ILE A 68 2.10 7.11 12.04
N VAL A 69 2.05 7.97 11.03
CA VAL A 69 0.83 8.28 10.28
C VAL A 69 0.25 7.02 9.65
N SER A 70 1.09 6.15 9.11
CA SER A 70 0.66 4.89 8.51
C SER A 70 -0.01 3.97 9.55
N ILE A 71 0.59 3.83 10.72
CA ILE A 71 0.04 3.01 11.80
C ILE A 71 -1.31 3.58 12.26
N VAL A 72 -1.38 4.89 12.47
CA VAL A 72 -2.63 5.55 12.88
C VAL A 72 -3.72 5.35 11.82
N ALA A 73 -3.38 5.51 10.54
CA ALA A 73 -4.34 5.33 9.45
C ALA A 73 -4.90 3.91 9.42
N ILE A 74 -4.05 2.88 9.57
CA ILE A 74 -4.50 1.49 9.60
C ILE A 74 -5.42 1.25 10.78
N VAL A 75 -5.05 1.72 11.97
CA VAL A 75 -5.89 1.58 13.17
C VAL A 75 -7.24 2.24 12.95
N MET A 76 -7.27 3.44 12.40
CA MET A 76 -8.53 4.15 12.15
C MET A 76 -9.42 3.42 11.14
N LEU A 77 -8.83 2.82 10.10
CA LEU A 77 -9.58 2.05 9.12
C LEU A 77 -10.17 0.78 9.73
N PHE A 78 -9.42 0.09 10.58
CA PHE A 78 -9.95 -1.07 11.30
C PHE A 78 -11.06 -0.67 12.28
N LEU A 79 -10.91 0.44 12.98
CA LEU A 79 -11.98 0.94 13.86
C LEU A 79 -13.24 1.29 13.07
N TYR A 80 -13.09 1.89 11.90
CA TYR A 80 -14.22 2.16 11.01
C TYR A 80 -14.98 0.87 10.67
N VAL A 81 -14.26 -0.17 10.27
CA VAL A 81 -14.89 -1.47 9.98
C VAL A 81 -15.57 -2.03 11.22
N HIS A 82 -14.91 -1.94 12.38
CA HIS A 82 -15.47 -2.42 13.63
C HIS A 82 -16.79 -1.72 13.96
N ASP A 83 -16.83 -0.40 13.84
CA ASP A 83 -18.04 0.37 14.15
C ASP A 83 -19.19 0.09 13.19
N HIS A 84 -18.90 -0.31 11.97
CA HIS A 84 -19.90 -0.57 10.94
C HIS A 84 -20.08 -2.05 10.61
N ILE A 85 -19.51 -2.94 11.44
CA ILE A 85 -19.41 -4.37 11.10
C ILE A 85 -20.75 -5.03 10.78
N LYS A 86 -21.82 -4.57 11.41
CA LYS A 86 -23.15 -5.17 11.21
C LYS A 86 -23.73 -4.84 9.84
N ASN A 87 -23.40 -3.66 9.30
CA ASN A 87 -24.04 -3.13 8.09
C ASN A 87 -23.10 -3.00 6.90
N ILE A 88 -21.79 -3.16 7.10
CA ILE A 88 -20.81 -2.97 6.04
C ILE A 88 -20.90 -4.09 5.01
N HIS A 89 -20.77 -3.76 3.74
CA HIS A 89 -20.77 -4.72 2.66
C HIS A 89 -19.40 -5.37 2.49
N LEU A 90 -19.38 -6.64 2.05
CA LEU A 90 -18.13 -7.36 1.83
C LEU A 90 -17.20 -6.66 0.83
N ILE A 91 -17.78 -6.06 -0.22
CA ILE A 91 -16.97 -5.33 -1.20
C ILE A 91 -16.26 -4.13 -0.55
N SER A 92 -16.93 -3.44 0.36
CA SER A 92 -16.30 -2.33 1.11
C SER A 92 -15.17 -2.83 1.98
N ILE A 93 -15.35 -3.97 2.64
CA ILE A 93 -14.29 -4.60 3.44
C ILE A 93 -13.09 -4.95 2.55
N SER A 94 -13.33 -5.49 1.35
CA SER A 94 -12.26 -5.83 0.42
C SER A 94 -11.45 -4.58 0.02
N PHE A 95 -12.12 -3.48 -0.29
CA PHE A 95 -11.43 -2.22 -0.65
C PHE A 95 -10.67 -1.61 0.54
N ILE A 96 -11.26 -1.65 1.73
CA ILE A 96 -10.57 -1.16 2.94
C ILE A 96 -9.34 -2.03 3.23
N SER A 97 -9.47 -3.34 3.07
CA SER A 97 -8.33 -4.27 3.22
C SER A 97 -7.21 -3.97 2.24
N LEU A 98 -7.56 -3.69 0.99
CA LEU A 98 -6.59 -3.30 -0.05
C LEU A 98 -5.86 -2.01 0.33
N LEU A 99 -6.60 -1.01 0.78
CA LEU A 99 -6.03 0.26 1.23
C LEU A 99 -5.09 0.06 2.42
N CYS A 100 -5.53 -0.69 3.42
CA CYS A 100 -4.69 -1.03 4.58
C CYS A 100 -3.43 -1.78 4.17
N ALA A 101 -3.54 -2.72 3.24
CA ALA A 101 -2.39 -3.49 2.77
C ALA A 101 -1.38 -2.59 2.04
N GLY A 102 -1.85 -1.64 1.23
CA GLY A 102 -0.98 -0.67 0.57
C GLY A 102 -0.24 0.21 1.57
N ILE A 103 -0.95 0.72 2.57
CA ILE A 103 -0.35 1.52 3.64
C ILE A 103 0.68 0.68 4.41
N ALA A 104 0.33 -0.56 4.74
CA ALA A 104 1.22 -1.48 5.48
C ALA A 104 2.48 -1.82 4.67
N ALA A 105 2.34 -2.06 3.36
CA ALA A 105 3.48 -2.34 2.50
C ALA A 105 4.45 -1.15 2.43
N ASN A 106 3.93 0.06 2.28
CA ASN A 106 4.75 1.26 2.27
C ASN A 106 5.41 1.50 3.64
N CYS A 107 4.68 1.25 4.72
CA CYS A 107 5.22 1.35 6.08
C CYS A 107 6.37 0.34 6.28
N HIS A 108 6.18 -0.90 5.83
CA HIS A 108 7.21 -1.93 5.87
C HIS A 108 8.49 -1.49 5.16
N GLU A 109 8.37 -0.92 3.97
CA GLU A 109 9.53 -0.46 3.22
C GLU A 109 10.25 0.68 3.94
N ARG A 110 9.51 1.62 4.54
CA ARG A 110 10.12 2.69 5.33
C ARG A 110 10.88 2.17 6.54
N ILE A 111 10.35 1.13 7.20
CA ILE A 111 11.01 0.53 8.35
C ILE A 111 12.28 -0.21 7.93
N VAL A 112 12.20 -1.01 6.87
CA VAL A 112 13.29 -1.90 6.45
C VAL A 112 14.36 -1.15 5.67
N PHE A 113 13.97 -0.30 4.71
CA PHE A 113 14.90 0.37 3.80
C PHE A 113 15.13 1.84 4.14
N GLY A 114 14.21 2.46 4.88
CA GLY A 114 14.23 3.89 5.17
C GLY A 114 13.56 4.74 4.10
N TYR A 115 13.07 4.13 3.02
CA TYR A 115 12.38 4.81 1.91
C TYR A 115 11.41 3.84 1.25
N VAL A 116 10.49 4.36 0.45
CA VAL A 116 9.59 3.54 -0.39
C VAL A 116 10.22 3.41 -1.77
N ARG A 117 10.23 2.19 -2.31
CA ARG A 117 10.73 1.91 -3.65
C ARG A 117 9.61 2.09 -4.65
N ASP A 118 9.52 3.28 -5.22
CA ASP A 118 8.53 3.61 -6.23
C ASP A 118 9.01 3.14 -7.61
N TYR A 119 8.08 2.68 -8.44
CA TYR A 119 8.43 2.15 -9.76
C TYR A 119 7.48 2.57 -10.88
N ILE A 120 6.36 3.21 -10.56
CA ILE A 120 5.43 3.69 -11.58
C ILE A 120 5.57 5.20 -11.70
N GLN A 121 5.85 5.67 -12.91
CA GLN A 121 5.89 7.09 -13.22
C GLN A 121 4.88 7.39 -14.32
N LEU A 122 3.97 8.32 -14.04
CA LEU A 122 2.98 8.77 -15.01
C LEU A 122 3.62 9.84 -15.90
N ASN A 123 3.46 9.71 -17.21
CA ASN A 123 4.15 10.58 -18.18
C ASN A 123 3.63 12.02 -18.18
N PHE A 124 2.44 12.25 -17.61
CA PHE A 124 1.81 13.57 -17.57
C PHE A 124 1.91 14.25 -16.21
N ILE A 125 2.62 13.66 -15.25
CA ILE A 125 2.79 14.22 -13.90
C ILE A 125 4.28 14.15 -13.53
N ASN A 126 4.81 15.27 -13.02
CA ASN A 126 6.16 15.30 -12.46
C ASN A 126 6.11 14.96 -10.97
N PHE A 127 6.97 14.07 -10.57
CA PHE A 127 7.11 13.68 -9.17
C PHE A 127 8.34 14.31 -8.54
#